data_e57e546f168fc398fe8dca1991bede11
#
_entry.id   e57e546f168fc398fe8dca1991bede11
#
_cell.length_a   1.000
_cell.length_b   1.000
_cell.length_c   1.000
_cell.angle_alpha   90.00
_cell.angle_beta   90.00
_cell.angle_gamma   90.00
#
_symmetry.space_group_name_H-M   'P 1'
#
loop_
_entity.id
_entity.type
_entity.pdbx_description
1 polymer ?
#
loop_
_entity_poly.entity_id
_entity_poly.type
_entity_poly.pdbx_seq_one_letter_code
_entity_poly.pdbx_strand_id
1 'polypeptide(L)'
;RVHWTVPLGEKSFDGESESIAVQDASADMLRAAITRLPKLRTLVLTDSTLSPADQLALTEEFPSMLFSWDVTLAGRTIPSDVTALDFTGTPLTEEDLSELSAALPLFSNAESVKLTDCGLSEHMLRDFSAAHPNLLTEWETQLFGVRFSTAAEEIDFSDVPLTVEDAAQIETMLPYLPKLKKVVMLRCGISDEDMDAIDLRHEDVQFVWMVQVRRWGLRTDRTYFTVYNNDYEFPEDNHSFAALRYCRDMIAIDLGHQKFYDDPDMFENFPDLRYLVVSNSQYESLPALKYLKNLVMLEMFWTNTSDITPLRELTNLRHLNITYKRVRDAEADLDTLMHMTWLERLWISYNMYRDDQIEALKAALPDTQVQVIYTTDCVSQGWRNGSEEYFNMRDALHMYYLDDDSNHVYINPYTNQPSQYDDTDPFR
;
A
#
# COMPACT_ATOMS: atom_id res chain seq x y z
N ARG A 1 7.72 27.66 57.32
CA ARG A 1 6.72 27.47 56.25
C ARG A 1 5.36 27.46 56.92
N VAL A 2 4.44 28.32 56.46
CA VAL A 2 3.06 28.27 56.91
C VAL A 2 2.37 27.12 56.16
N HIS A 3 2.04 26.05 56.88
CA HIS A 3 1.20 24.99 56.32
C HIS A 3 -0.27 25.47 56.39
N TRP A 4 -0.91 25.47 55.21
CA TRP A 4 -2.36 25.72 55.12
C TRP A 4 -3.01 24.57 54.36
N THR A 5 -4.27 24.35 54.63
CA THR A 5 -5.11 23.40 53.94
C THR A 5 -6.27 24.09 53.24
N VAL A 6 -6.68 23.62 52.10
CA VAL A 6 -7.81 24.12 51.34
C VAL A 6 -8.91 23.06 51.39
N PRO A 7 -10.06 23.35 52.02
CA PRO A 7 -11.19 22.46 52.04
C PRO A 7 -11.89 22.45 50.67
N LEU A 8 -12.23 21.24 50.21
CA LEU A 8 -13.01 21.05 48.97
C LEU A 8 -13.92 19.82 49.16
N GLY A 9 -15.22 20.03 49.28
CA GLY A 9 -16.18 19.00 49.67
C GLY A 9 -15.87 18.45 51.07
N GLU A 10 -15.85 17.16 51.23
CA GLU A 10 -15.53 16.48 52.50
C GLU A 10 -14.01 16.34 52.73
N LYS A 11 -13.17 16.71 51.75
CA LYS A 11 -11.72 16.58 51.83
C LYS A 11 -11.02 17.93 52.07
N SER A 12 -9.81 17.89 52.60
CA SER A 12 -8.92 19.01 52.71
C SER A 12 -7.57 18.67 52.10
N PHE A 13 -7.05 19.55 51.29
CA PHE A 13 -5.79 19.38 50.52
C PHE A 13 -4.70 20.34 51.05
N ASP A 14 -3.47 19.86 51.07
CA ASP A 14 -2.31 20.68 51.40
C ASP A 14 -2.17 21.83 50.40
N GLY A 15 -1.89 23.03 50.86
CA GLY A 15 -1.72 24.23 49.99
C GLY A 15 -0.60 24.11 48.96
N GLU A 16 0.31 23.14 49.11
CA GLU A 16 1.40 22.84 48.20
C GLU A 16 1.06 21.69 47.24
N SER A 17 -0.20 21.17 47.22
CA SER A 17 -0.62 20.08 46.37
C SER A 17 -0.49 20.42 44.89
N GLU A 18 0.14 19.53 44.10
CA GLU A 18 0.24 19.64 42.65
C GLU A 18 -0.87 18.88 41.92
N SER A 19 -1.49 17.92 42.59
CA SER A 19 -2.61 17.10 42.08
C SER A 19 -3.62 16.85 43.19
N ILE A 20 -4.90 16.94 42.86
CA ILE A 20 -6.00 16.63 43.76
C ILE A 20 -7.06 15.74 43.07
N ALA A 21 -7.71 14.87 43.87
CA ALA A 21 -8.83 14.06 43.41
C ALA A 21 -10.01 14.25 44.37
N VAL A 22 -11.14 14.67 43.81
CA VAL A 22 -12.35 14.96 44.52
C VAL A 22 -13.56 14.27 43.89
N GLN A 23 -14.58 14.04 44.67
CA GLN A 23 -15.89 13.58 44.22
C GLN A 23 -16.88 14.74 44.30
N ASP A 24 -17.70 14.88 43.31
CA ASP A 24 -18.79 15.83 43.17
C ASP A 24 -18.52 17.21 43.80
N ALA A 25 -18.09 18.15 43.01
CA ALA A 25 -17.85 19.51 43.43
C ALA A 25 -18.44 20.48 42.41
N SER A 26 -19.08 21.56 42.89
CA SER A 26 -19.63 22.59 42.03
C SER A 26 -18.51 23.41 41.37
N ALA A 27 -18.78 24.06 40.22
CA ALA A 27 -17.82 24.92 39.51
C ALA A 27 -17.26 26.02 40.43
N ASP A 28 -18.09 26.63 41.29
CA ASP A 28 -17.62 27.65 42.19
C ASP A 28 -16.69 27.12 43.28
N MET A 29 -16.95 25.89 43.78
CA MET A 29 -16.07 25.26 44.75
C MET A 29 -14.69 24.94 44.09
N LEU A 30 -14.68 24.49 42.86
CA LEU A 30 -13.45 24.22 42.10
C LEU A 30 -12.69 25.49 41.83
N ARG A 31 -13.33 26.56 41.37
CA ARG A 31 -12.69 27.89 41.19
C ARG A 31 -12.03 28.40 42.47
N ALA A 32 -12.74 28.33 43.58
CA ALA A 32 -12.23 28.73 44.88
C ALA A 32 -11.04 27.87 45.34
N ALA A 33 -11.06 26.58 45.09
CA ALA A 33 -9.98 25.66 45.44
C ALA A 33 -8.73 25.91 44.56
N ILE A 34 -8.89 25.96 43.23
CA ILE A 34 -7.80 26.22 42.28
C ILE A 34 -7.08 27.52 42.61
N THR A 35 -7.82 28.58 42.86
CA THR A 35 -7.24 29.90 43.22
C THR A 35 -6.41 29.85 44.52
N ARG A 36 -6.72 28.94 45.44
CA ARG A 36 -6.03 28.81 46.74
C ARG A 36 -4.90 27.77 46.73
N LEU A 37 -4.77 27.01 45.64
CA LEU A 37 -3.75 25.97 45.45
C LEU A 37 -2.80 26.36 44.31
N PRO A 38 -1.82 27.26 44.55
CA PRO A 38 -1.03 27.90 43.51
C PRO A 38 -0.10 26.95 42.75
N LYS A 39 0.13 25.75 43.30
CA LYS A 39 0.95 24.70 42.65
C LYS A 39 0.14 23.65 41.95
N LEU A 40 -1.18 23.74 42.05
CA LEU A 40 -2.07 22.71 41.44
C LEU A 40 -1.92 22.74 39.94
N ARG A 41 -1.74 21.54 39.37
CA ARG A 41 -1.64 21.31 37.91
C ARG A 41 -2.64 20.28 37.41
N THR A 42 -3.05 19.35 38.27
CA THR A 42 -3.97 18.28 37.88
C THR A 42 -5.14 18.20 38.86
N LEU A 43 -6.36 18.20 38.32
CA LEU A 43 -7.58 18.02 39.06
C LEU A 43 -8.36 16.85 38.46
N VAL A 44 -8.61 15.81 39.29
CA VAL A 44 -9.42 14.66 38.96
C VAL A 44 -10.75 14.81 39.66
N LEU A 45 -11.85 14.86 38.92
CA LEU A 45 -13.22 14.96 39.46
C LEU A 45 -14.01 13.71 39.01
N THR A 46 -14.34 12.87 39.98
CA THR A 46 -15.19 11.69 39.77
C THR A 46 -16.63 11.96 40.22
N ASP A 47 -17.58 11.21 39.69
CA ASP A 47 -19.02 11.39 39.97
C ASP A 47 -19.48 12.85 39.76
N SER A 48 -19.01 13.51 38.71
CA SER A 48 -19.29 14.92 38.43
C SER A 48 -20.72 15.15 38.06
N THR A 49 -21.36 16.12 38.74
CA THR A 49 -22.68 16.68 38.40
C THR A 49 -22.56 17.95 37.55
N LEU A 50 -21.35 18.37 37.18
CA LEU A 50 -21.12 19.54 36.32
C LEU A 50 -21.64 19.30 34.90
N SER A 51 -22.32 20.30 34.37
CA SER A 51 -22.66 20.28 32.94
C SER A 51 -21.39 20.36 32.07
N PRO A 52 -21.41 19.83 30.83
CA PRO A 52 -20.31 20.02 29.89
C PRO A 52 -19.94 21.50 29.68
N ALA A 53 -20.92 22.41 29.73
CA ALA A 53 -20.70 23.84 29.62
C ALA A 53 -19.89 24.41 30.80
N ASP A 54 -20.19 23.97 32.05
CA ASP A 54 -19.42 24.38 33.22
C ASP A 54 -17.98 23.80 33.18
N GLN A 55 -17.82 22.58 32.71
CA GLN A 55 -16.53 21.94 32.52
C GLN A 55 -15.68 22.70 31.50
N LEU A 56 -16.26 23.07 30.34
CA LEU A 56 -15.61 23.90 29.33
C LEU A 56 -15.20 25.28 29.90
N ALA A 57 -16.11 25.95 30.60
CA ALA A 57 -15.81 27.25 31.21
C ALA A 57 -14.63 27.18 32.19
N LEU A 58 -14.53 26.11 32.98
CA LEU A 58 -13.39 25.86 33.88
C LEU A 58 -12.09 25.60 33.11
N THR A 59 -12.14 24.88 32.01
CA THR A 59 -10.97 24.63 31.15
C THR A 59 -10.45 25.91 30.52
N GLU A 60 -11.35 26.77 30.04
CA GLU A 60 -11.01 28.06 29.46
C GLU A 60 -10.46 29.06 30.52
N GLU A 61 -11.02 29.05 31.72
CA GLU A 61 -10.60 29.90 32.82
C GLU A 61 -9.21 29.52 33.37
N PHE A 62 -8.89 28.21 33.36
CA PHE A 62 -7.64 27.65 33.89
C PHE A 62 -6.86 26.85 32.82
N PRO A 63 -6.36 27.44 31.74
CA PRO A 63 -5.79 26.72 30.59
C PRO A 63 -4.46 26.01 30.90
N SER A 64 -3.83 26.28 32.04
CA SER A 64 -2.61 25.58 32.49
C SER A 64 -2.90 24.32 33.34
N MET A 65 -4.17 24.06 33.66
CA MET A 65 -4.60 22.92 34.45
C MET A 65 -4.92 21.74 33.56
N LEU A 66 -4.58 20.55 34.04
CA LEU A 66 -5.04 19.28 33.46
C LEU A 66 -6.26 18.81 34.27
N PHE A 67 -7.40 18.80 33.59
CA PHE A 67 -8.63 18.29 34.15
C PHE A 67 -8.85 16.85 33.67
N SER A 68 -9.24 15.97 34.60
CA SER A 68 -9.73 14.63 34.32
C SER A 68 -11.07 14.49 35.03
N TRP A 69 -12.14 14.36 34.29
CA TRP A 69 -13.50 14.26 34.79
C TRP A 69 -14.38 13.37 33.93
N ASP A 70 -15.50 13.01 34.49
CA ASP A 70 -16.56 12.34 33.76
C ASP A 70 -17.44 13.40 33.07
N VAL A 71 -17.73 13.17 31.80
CA VAL A 71 -18.62 14.01 30.99
C VAL A 71 -19.89 13.24 30.70
N THR A 72 -21.05 13.79 31.01
CA THR A 72 -22.34 13.14 30.72
C THR A 72 -22.90 13.69 29.41
N LEU A 73 -23.07 12.79 28.44
CA LEU A 73 -23.61 13.08 27.10
C LEU A 73 -24.60 12.00 26.70
N ALA A 74 -25.76 12.38 26.18
CA ALA A 74 -26.82 11.46 25.75
C ALA A 74 -27.14 10.38 26.82
N GLY A 75 -27.16 10.77 28.10
CA GLY A 75 -27.40 9.87 29.22
C GLY A 75 -26.29 8.89 29.58
N ARG A 76 -25.09 9.01 28.96
CA ARG A 76 -23.92 8.19 29.25
C ARG A 76 -22.84 9.03 29.93
N THR A 77 -22.18 8.44 30.89
CA THR A 77 -21.04 9.04 31.59
C THR A 77 -19.74 8.50 30.97
N ILE A 78 -18.90 9.38 30.46
CA ILE A 78 -17.69 9.05 29.70
C ILE A 78 -16.50 9.77 30.32
N PRO A 79 -15.40 9.08 30.68
CA PRO A 79 -14.18 9.73 31.14
C PRO A 79 -13.59 10.65 30.07
N SER A 80 -13.10 11.82 30.46
CA SER A 80 -12.55 12.82 29.50
C SER A 80 -11.22 12.43 28.87
N ASP A 81 -10.54 11.42 29.41
CA ASP A 81 -9.23 10.94 28.94
C ASP A 81 -9.30 9.81 27.88
N VAL A 82 -10.51 9.47 27.44
CA VAL A 82 -10.70 8.43 26.41
C VAL A 82 -10.10 8.84 25.07
N THR A 83 -9.62 7.85 24.34
CA THR A 83 -9.14 8.03 22.95
C THR A 83 -10.24 7.78 21.91
N ALA A 84 -11.34 7.16 22.30
CA ALA A 84 -12.47 6.89 21.43
C ALA A 84 -13.80 7.10 22.18
N LEU A 85 -14.72 7.78 21.53
CA LEU A 85 -16.10 7.96 22.01
C LEU A 85 -16.99 6.95 21.29
N ASP A 86 -17.58 6.01 22.00
CA ASP A 86 -18.41 4.95 21.41
C ASP A 86 -19.87 5.11 21.81
N PHE A 87 -20.71 5.53 20.86
CA PHE A 87 -22.16 5.65 20.99
C PHE A 87 -22.92 4.55 20.23
N THR A 88 -22.23 3.52 19.75
CA THR A 88 -22.86 2.42 18.97
C THR A 88 -24.14 1.93 19.62
N GLY A 89 -25.23 1.92 18.85
CA GLY A 89 -26.56 1.48 19.30
C GLY A 89 -27.26 2.40 20.32
N THR A 90 -26.68 3.56 20.64
CA THR A 90 -27.32 4.56 21.50
C THR A 90 -28.18 5.46 20.61
N PRO A 91 -29.52 5.50 20.81
CA PRO A 91 -30.36 6.41 20.07
C PRO A 91 -29.97 7.87 20.35
N LEU A 92 -29.57 8.59 19.30
CA LEU A 92 -29.19 10.00 19.38
C LEU A 92 -30.15 10.86 18.57
N THR A 93 -30.37 12.07 19.04
CA THR A 93 -31.08 13.13 18.33
C THR A 93 -30.12 14.15 17.72
N GLU A 94 -30.63 15.07 16.93
CA GLU A 94 -29.85 16.22 16.44
C GLU A 94 -29.32 17.09 17.57
N GLU A 95 -30.09 17.22 18.67
CA GLU A 95 -29.70 17.95 19.87
C GLU A 95 -28.51 17.26 20.56
N ASP A 96 -28.57 15.93 20.74
CA ASP A 96 -27.46 15.13 21.32
C ASP A 96 -26.19 15.28 20.48
N LEU A 97 -26.31 15.29 19.15
CA LEU A 97 -25.16 15.46 18.24
C LEU A 97 -24.56 16.87 18.36
N SER A 98 -25.40 17.87 18.53
CA SER A 98 -24.99 19.27 18.80
C SER A 98 -24.28 19.39 20.15
N GLU A 99 -24.82 18.75 21.21
CA GLU A 99 -24.18 18.69 22.53
C GLU A 99 -22.83 17.96 22.49
N LEU A 100 -22.75 16.83 21.77
CA LEU A 100 -21.49 16.11 21.53
C LEU A 100 -20.47 17.01 20.85
N SER A 101 -20.87 17.70 19.78
CA SER A 101 -20.01 18.64 19.05
C SER A 101 -19.44 19.75 19.97
N ALA A 102 -20.29 20.32 20.81
CA ALA A 102 -19.90 21.35 21.77
C ALA A 102 -18.98 20.80 22.89
N ALA A 103 -19.15 19.55 23.28
CA ALA A 103 -18.37 18.91 24.34
C ALA A 103 -17.03 18.29 23.87
N LEU A 104 -16.78 18.14 22.56
CA LEU A 104 -15.53 17.55 22.03
C LEU A 104 -14.24 18.15 22.61
N PRO A 105 -14.13 19.50 22.87
CA PRO A 105 -12.94 20.05 23.48
C PRO A 105 -12.62 19.51 24.88
N LEU A 106 -13.58 18.88 25.57
CA LEU A 106 -13.37 18.21 26.86
C LEU A 106 -12.61 16.88 26.70
N PHE A 107 -12.63 16.29 25.53
CA PHE A 107 -12.02 14.99 25.20
C PHE A 107 -10.74 15.21 24.38
N SER A 108 -9.75 15.85 24.99
CA SER A 108 -8.51 16.26 24.30
C SER A 108 -7.71 15.10 23.68
N ASN A 109 -7.95 13.87 24.13
CA ASN A 109 -7.28 12.66 23.63
C ASN A 109 -8.13 11.88 22.63
N ALA A 110 -9.38 12.32 22.36
CA ALA A 110 -10.26 11.58 21.47
C ALA A 110 -9.78 11.69 20.01
N GLU A 111 -9.49 10.55 19.41
CA GLU A 111 -9.09 10.37 18.02
C GLU A 111 -10.26 9.93 17.14
N SER A 112 -11.30 9.32 17.76
CA SER A 112 -12.44 8.78 17.03
C SER A 112 -13.75 8.89 17.81
N VAL A 113 -14.85 8.94 17.05
CA VAL A 113 -16.22 8.78 17.54
C VAL A 113 -16.98 7.75 16.72
N LYS A 114 -17.65 6.79 17.38
CA LYS A 114 -18.49 5.77 16.76
C LYS A 114 -19.95 6.14 16.91
N LEU A 115 -20.62 6.30 15.77
CA LEU A 115 -22.04 6.68 15.67
C LEU A 115 -22.87 5.63 14.92
N THR A 116 -22.43 4.37 14.96
CA THR A 116 -23.10 3.24 14.29
C THR A 116 -24.41 2.91 14.99
N ASP A 117 -25.49 2.73 14.23
CA ASP A 117 -26.84 2.37 14.72
C ASP A 117 -27.41 3.35 15.76
N CYS A 118 -27.06 4.63 15.65
CA CYS A 118 -27.54 5.69 16.54
C CYS A 118 -28.88 6.32 16.13
N GLY A 119 -29.47 5.90 15.00
CA GLY A 119 -30.72 6.47 14.48
C GLY A 119 -30.56 7.82 13.77
N LEU A 120 -29.33 8.29 13.56
CA LEU A 120 -29.01 9.53 12.85
C LEU A 120 -29.11 9.33 11.32
N SER A 121 -29.51 10.38 10.62
CA SER A 121 -29.51 10.34 9.15
C SER A 121 -28.10 10.46 8.57
N GLU A 122 -27.89 9.91 7.38
CA GLU A 122 -26.62 10.02 6.65
C GLU A 122 -26.16 11.49 6.51
N HIS A 123 -27.08 12.40 6.27
CA HIS A 123 -26.79 13.84 6.17
C HIS A 123 -26.21 14.40 7.49
N MET A 124 -26.83 14.08 8.62
CA MET A 124 -26.35 14.56 9.92
C MET A 124 -24.96 14.01 10.24
N LEU A 125 -24.69 12.74 9.91
CA LEU A 125 -23.39 12.10 10.11
C LEU A 125 -22.30 12.73 9.26
N ARG A 126 -22.62 13.04 8.00
CA ARG A 126 -21.69 13.74 7.08
C ARG A 126 -21.41 15.17 7.54
N ASP A 127 -22.42 15.90 7.94
CA ASP A 127 -22.26 17.28 8.44
C ASP A 127 -21.41 17.30 9.71
N PHE A 128 -21.63 16.37 10.63
CA PHE A 128 -20.82 16.22 11.84
C PHE A 128 -19.37 15.88 11.50
N SER A 129 -19.13 14.90 10.61
CA SER A 129 -17.79 14.54 10.15
C SER A 129 -17.06 15.71 9.48
N ALA A 130 -17.76 16.45 8.62
CA ALA A 130 -17.20 17.63 7.94
C ALA A 130 -16.87 18.78 8.93
N ALA A 131 -17.65 18.94 9.99
CA ALA A 131 -17.40 19.92 11.04
C ALA A 131 -16.20 19.54 11.93
N HIS A 132 -15.82 18.26 11.99
CA HIS A 132 -14.76 17.74 12.85
C HIS A 132 -13.72 16.92 12.06
N PRO A 133 -12.98 17.52 11.10
CA PRO A 133 -12.12 16.78 10.16
C PRO A 133 -10.92 16.08 10.81
N ASN A 134 -10.56 16.47 12.04
CA ASN A 134 -9.47 15.85 12.82
C ASN A 134 -9.95 14.68 13.69
N LEU A 135 -11.25 14.41 13.73
CA LEU A 135 -11.86 13.33 14.49
C LEU A 135 -12.40 12.28 13.52
N LEU A 136 -11.88 11.04 13.61
CA LEU A 136 -12.43 9.95 12.83
C LEU A 136 -13.88 9.68 13.24
N THR A 137 -14.84 10.08 12.41
CA THR A 137 -16.25 9.76 12.62
C THR A 137 -16.58 8.44 11.94
N GLU A 138 -16.95 7.43 12.72
CA GLU A 138 -17.20 6.07 12.26
C GLU A 138 -18.69 5.75 12.31
N TRP A 139 -19.26 5.39 11.15
CA TRP A 139 -20.63 4.87 11.02
C TRP A 139 -20.72 3.85 9.89
N GLU A 140 -21.81 3.08 9.87
CA GLU A 140 -22.15 2.18 8.78
C GLU A 140 -22.98 2.91 7.73
N THR A 141 -22.58 2.77 6.47
CA THR A 141 -23.30 3.30 5.32
C THR A 141 -23.52 2.24 4.25
N GLN A 142 -24.30 2.56 3.23
CA GLN A 142 -24.57 1.66 2.11
C GLN A 142 -24.59 2.43 0.81
N LEU A 143 -23.89 1.89 -0.22
CA LEU A 143 -23.92 2.40 -1.58
C LEU A 143 -24.05 1.23 -2.57
N PHE A 144 -24.95 1.32 -3.53
CA PHE A 144 -25.22 0.26 -4.52
C PHE A 144 -25.48 -1.14 -3.95
N GLY A 145 -26.04 -1.22 -2.75
CA GLY A 145 -26.32 -2.48 -2.05
C GLY A 145 -25.15 -3.02 -1.21
N VAL A 146 -23.98 -2.41 -1.30
CA VAL A 146 -22.80 -2.77 -0.48
C VAL A 146 -22.81 -1.95 0.80
N ARG A 147 -22.74 -2.61 1.95
CA ARG A 147 -22.60 -1.98 3.28
C ARG A 147 -21.15 -1.96 3.70
N PHE A 148 -20.71 -0.84 4.24
CA PHE A 148 -19.35 -0.67 4.74
C PHE A 148 -19.28 0.38 5.86
N SER A 149 -18.25 0.29 6.68
CA SER A 149 -17.91 1.31 7.67
C SER A 149 -17.13 2.46 7.03
N THR A 150 -17.37 3.68 7.50
CA THR A 150 -16.53 4.84 7.10
C THR A 150 -15.08 4.76 7.59
N ALA A 151 -14.78 3.83 8.51
CA ALA A 151 -13.42 3.52 8.94
C ALA A 151 -12.77 2.37 8.15
N ALA A 152 -13.42 1.87 7.08
CA ALA A 152 -12.88 0.80 6.25
C ALA A 152 -11.57 1.23 5.54
N GLU A 153 -10.63 0.31 5.45
CA GLU A 153 -9.41 0.48 4.64
C GLU A 153 -9.60 -0.02 3.21
N GLU A 154 -10.58 -0.90 2.99
CA GLU A 154 -10.94 -1.43 1.68
C GLU A 154 -12.46 -1.56 1.57
N ILE A 155 -13.01 -1.26 0.39
CA ILE A 155 -14.41 -1.44 0.05
C ILE A 155 -14.49 -2.25 -1.25
N ASP A 156 -15.32 -3.30 -1.26
CA ASP A 156 -15.45 -4.21 -2.40
C ASP A 156 -16.85 -4.09 -3.04
N PHE A 157 -16.88 -3.57 -4.27
CA PHE A 157 -18.05 -3.49 -5.15
C PHE A 157 -18.03 -4.56 -6.23
N SER A 158 -17.19 -5.58 -6.14
CA SER A 158 -17.09 -6.62 -7.18
C SER A 158 -18.46 -7.22 -7.52
N ASP A 159 -18.66 -7.48 -8.82
CA ASP A 159 -19.88 -8.04 -9.38
C ASP A 159 -21.14 -7.14 -9.26
N VAL A 160 -20.99 -5.90 -8.79
CA VAL A 160 -22.07 -4.90 -8.83
C VAL A 160 -22.03 -4.21 -10.19
N PRO A 161 -23.09 -4.29 -11.01
CA PRO A 161 -23.13 -3.55 -12.28
C PRO A 161 -23.13 -2.05 -12.02
N LEU A 162 -22.09 -1.35 -12.46
CA LEU A 162 -21.88 0.07 -12.25
C LEU A 162 -21.60 0.78 -13.59
N THR A 163 -21.99 2.04 -13.65
CA THR A 163 -21.60 2.98 -14.71
C THR A 163 -20.51 3.92 -14.24
N VAL A 164 -19.96 4.74 -15.13
CA VAL A 164 -19.01 5.80 -14.78
C VAL A 164 -19.65 6.84 -13.85
N GLU A 165 -20.94 7.12 -14.02
CA GLU A 165 -21.70 8.02 -13.15
C GLU A 165 -21.88 7.43 -11.74
N ASP A 166 -22.01 6.11 -11.63
CA ASP A 166 -22.05 5.43 -10.34
C ASP A 166 -20.70 5.48 -9.65
N ALA A 167 -19.61 5.29 -10.39
CA ALA A 167 -18.25 5.46 -9.86
C ALA A 167 -18.02 6.89 -9.33
N ALA A 168 -18.53 7.91 -10.03
CA ALA A 168 -18.48 9.28 -9.55
C ALA A 168 -19.23 9.49 -8.21
N GLN A 169 -20.29 8.70 -7.95
CA GLN A 169 -20.93 8.72 -6.63
C GLN A 169 -20.04 8.09 -5.54
N ILE A 170 -19.28 7.03 -5.86
CA ILE A 170 -18.26 6.46 -4.94
C ILE A 170 -17.22 7.53 -4.62
N GLU A 171 -16.73 8.26 -5.62
CA GLU A 171 -15.75 9.35 -5.44
C GLU A 171 -16.27 10.44 -4.48
N THR A 172 -17.59 10.74 -4.48
CA THR A 172 -18.16 11.71 -3.53
C THR A 172 -18.13 11.25 -2.07
N MET A 173 -17.94 9.96 -1.83
CA MET A 173 -17.81 9.40 -0.48
C MET A 173 -16.39 9.48 0.08
N LEU A 174 -15.36 9.58 -0.76
CA LEU A 174 -13.95 9.54 -0.35
C LEU A 174 -13.60 10.52 0.78
N PRO A 175 -14.12 11.76 0.82
CA PRO A 175 -13.86 12.68 1.93
C PRO A 175 -14.31 12.18 3.31
N TYR A 176 -15.24 11.23 3.34
CA TYR A 176 -15.77 10.64 4.58
C TYR A 176 -15.12 9.29 4.91
N LEU A 177 -14.13 8.86 4.15
CA LEU A 177 -13.45 7.57 4.24
C LEU A 177 -11.93 7.77 4.47
N PRO A 178 -11.52 8.43 5.57
CA PRO A 178 -10.14 8.88 5.75
C PRO A 178 -9.11 7.74 5.91
N LYS A 179 -9.57 6.52 6.15
CA LYS A 179 -8.70 5.32 6.23
C LYS A 179 -8.68 4.49 4.95
N LEU A 180 -9.54 4.83 3.98
CA LEU A 180 -9.67 4.04 2.78
C LEU A 180 -8.38 4.12 1.95
N LYS A 181 -7.90 2.94 1.56
CA LYS A 181 -6.72 2.77 0.70
C LYS A 181 -7.08 2.11 -0.63
N LYS A 182 -8.17 1.35 -0.64
CA LYS A 182 -8.52 0.54 -1.81
C LYS A 182 -10.03 0.46 -2.03
N VAL A 183 -10.43 0.63 -3.29
CA VAL A 183 -11.79 0.34 -3.79
C VAL A 183 -11.68 -0.76 -4.84
N VAL A 184 -12.28 -1.92 -4.55
CA VAL A 184 -12.25 -3.07 -5.45
C VAL A 184 -13.52 -3.10 -6.30
N MET A 185 -13.38 -3.10 -7.63
CA MET A 185 -14.48 -2.99 -8.61
C MET A 185 -14.34 -4.04 -9.71
N LEU A 186 -14.15 -5.31 -9.33
CA LEU A 186 -13.97 -6.39 -10.30
C LEU A 186 -15.29 -6.67 -11.04
N ARG A 187 -15.24 -6.75 -12.35
CA ARG A 187 -16.40 -7.11 -13.21
C ARG A 187 -17.62 -6.18 -13.05
N CYS A 188 -17.39 -4.91 -12.76
CA CYS A 188 -18.47 -3.93 -12.59
C CYS A 188 -19.04 -3.42 -13.92
N GLY A 189 -18.38 -3.65 -15.06
CA GLY A 189 -18.88 -3.25 -16.38
C GLY A 189 -18.37 -1.89 -16.87
N ILE A 190 -17.49 -1.23 -16.13
CA ILE A 190 -16.79 0.00 -16.55
C ILE A 190 -15.59 -0.39 -17.42
N SER A 191 -15.28 0.41 -18.45
CA SER A 191 -14.16 0.16 -19.35
C SER A 191 -12.79 0.32 -18.64
N ASP A 192 -11.75 -0.36 -19.16
CA ASP A 192 -10.39 -0.24 -18.61
C ASP A 192 -9.89 1.20 -18.65
N GLU A 193 -10.20 1.93 -19.73
CA GLU A 193 -9.80 3.32 -19.90
C GLU A 193 -10.49 4.26 -18.88
N ASP A 194 -11.77 4.03 -18.59
CA ASP A 194 -12.50 4.83 -17.62
C ASP A 194 -12.03 4.50 -16.19
N MET A 195 -11.81 3.22 -15.88
CA MET A 195 -11.26 2.80 -14.57
C MET A 195 -9.86 3.37 -14.34
N ASP A 196 -9.01 3.34 -15.35
CA ASP A 196 -7.68 3.92 -15.31
C ASP A 196 -7.73 5.44 -15.05
N ALA A 197 -8.65 6.13 -15.73
CA ALA A 197 -8.85 7.56 -15.51
C ALA A 197 -9.39 7.88 -14.10
N ILE A 198 -10.18 6.98 -13.49
CA ILE A 198 -10.63 7.10 -12.10
C ILE A 198 -9.45 6.90 -11.15
N ASP A 199 -8.69 5.81 -11.29
CA ASP A 199 -7.55 5.49 -10.44
C ASP A 199 -6.49 6.61 -10.43
N LEU A 200 -6.15 7.13 -11.61
CA LEU A 200 -5.17 8.21 -11.76
C LEU A 200 -5.58 9.56 -11.13
N ARG A 201 -6.86 9.76 -10.80
CA ARG A 201 -7.32 10.96 -10.10
C ARG A 201 -7.13 10.90 -8.58
N HIS A 202 -6.87 9.70 -8.03
CA HIS A 202 -6.86 9.46 -6.58
C HIS A 202 -5.55 8.83 -6.14
N GLU A 203 -4.55 9.68 -5.82
CA GLU A 203 -3.21 9.22 -5.41
C GLU A 203 -3.20 8.43 -4.09
N ASP A 204 -4.16 8.71 -3.20
CA ASP A 204 -4.22 8.10 -1.86
C ASP A 204 -5.13 6.87 -1.78
N VAL A 205 -5.96 6.62 -2.81
CA VAL A 205 -6.93 5.51 -2.84
C VAL A 205 -6.83 4.78 -4.17
N GLN A 206 -6.36 3.55 -4.12
CA GLN A 206 -6.23 2.70 -5.29
C GLN A 206 -7.60 2.13 -5.72
N PHE A 207 -7.96 2.33 -6.99
CA PHE A 207 -9.11 1.67 -7.61
C PHE A 207 -8.64 0.40 -8.33
N VAL A 208 -9.16 -0.75 -7.92
CA VAL A 208 -8.75 -2.05 -8.43
C VAL A 208 -9.85 -2.66 -9.28
N TRP A 209 -9.54 -3.00 -10.52
CA TRP A 209 -10.46 -3.69 -11.41
C TRP A 209 -9.80 -4.89 -12.06
N MET A 210 -10.53 -5.58 -12.93
CA MET A 210 -10.03 -6.73 -13.66
C MET A 210 -9.80 -6.37 -15.12
N VAL A 211 -8.57 -6.58 -15.58
CA VAL A 211 -8.19 -6.44 -16.98
C VAL A 211 -8.06 -7.80 -17.65
N GLN A 212 -8.33 -7.87 -18.94
CA GLN A 212 -8.18 -9.09 -19.74
C GLN A 212 -6.84 -9.07 -20.46
N VAL A 213 -5.91 -9.92 -20.03
CA VAL A 213 -4.62 -10.13 -20.69
C VAL A 213 -4.66 -11.49 -21.37
N ARG A 214 -4.84 -11.51 -22.70
CA ARG A 214 -5.12 -12.73 -23.48
C ARG A 214 -6.32 -13.48 -22.86
N ARG A 215 -6.09 -14.71 -22.36
CA ARG A 215 -7.12 -15.53 -21.69
C ARG A 215 -7.21 -15.31 -20.18
N TRP A 216 -6.27 -14.60 -19.59
CA TRP A 216 -6.24 -14.38 -18.14
C TRP A 216 -6.94 -13.08 -17.75
N GLY A 217 -7.85 -13.18 -16.80
CA GLY A 217 -8.35 -12.02 -16.09
C GLY A 217 -7.39 -11.69 -14.95
N LEU A 218 -6.86 -10.47 -14.90
CA LEU A 218 -5.93 -10.02 -13.87
C LEU A 218 -6.50 -8.86 -13.09
N ARG A 219 -6.34 -8.89 -11.78
CA ARG A 219 -6.55 -7.71 -10.95
C ARG A 219 -5.43 -6.70 -11.22
N THR A 220 -5.76 -5.42 -11.29
CA THR A 220 -4.77 -4.35 -11.55
C THR A 220 -3.77 -4.14 -10.41
N ASP A 221 -4.10 -4.57 -9.17
CA ASP A 221 -3.19 -4.55 -8.01
C ASP A 221 -2.28 -5.80 -7.91
N ARG A 222 -2.21 -6.58 -8.98
CA ARG A 222 -1.34 -7.75 -9.01
C ARG A 222 0.12 -7.33 -9.13
N THR A 223 0.98 -7.99 -8.35
CA THR A 223 2.42 -7.69 -8.28
C THR A 223 3.28 -8.53 -9.21
N TYR A 224 2.71 -9.55 -9.84
CA TYR A 224 3.42 -10.42 -10.76
C TYR A 224 2.55 -10.92 -11.91
N PHE A 225 3.21 -11.25 -13.01
CA PHE A 225 2.59 -11.92 -14.14
C PHE A 225 3.58 -12.95 -14.73
N THR A 226 3.11 -14.17 -15.02
CA THR A 226 3.91 -15.19 -15.67
C THR A 226 3.08 -15.98 -16.66
N VAL A 227 3.68 -16.27 -17.81
CA VAL A 227 3.14 -17.20 -18.82
C VAL A 227 3.77 -18.59 -18.71
N TYR A 228 4.63 -18.81 -17.71
CA TYR A 228 5.31 -20.08 -17.48
C TYR A 228 4.30 -21.21 -17.27
N ASN A 229 4.55 -22.34 -17.89
CA ASN A 229 3.78 -23.59 -17.87
C ASN A 229 2.50 -23.68 -18.71
N ASN A 230 2.01 -22.63 -19.37
CA ASN A 230 0.66 -22.78 -19.90
C ASN A 230 0.46 -22.68 -21.38
N ASP A 231 1.33 -22.06 -22.18
CA ASP A 231 1.11 -22.02 -23.63
C ASP A 231 2.34 -21.66 -24.43
N TYR A 232 2.73 -22.60 -25.27
CA TYR A 232 3.54 -22.33 -26.45
C TYR A 232 2.68 -21.81 -27.62
N GLU A 233 1.41 -21.46 -27.41
CA GLU A 233 0.60 -20.79 -28.39
C GLU A 233 1.01 -19.35 -28.50
N PHE A 234 1.71 -19.06 -29.58
CA PHE A 234 2.20 -17.73 -29.89
C PHE A 234 1.01 -16.83 -30.26
N PRO A 235 0.89 -15.61 -29.67
CA PRO A 235 -0.11 -14.68 -30.13
C PRO A 235 0.13 -14.32 -31.60
N GLU A 236 -0.94 -14.21 -32.36
CA GLU A 236 -0.86 -13.75 -33.75
C GLU A 236 -0.64 -12.24 -33.81
N ASP A 237 -0.95 -11.52 -32.71
CA ASP A 237 -0.79 -10.09 -32.62
C ASP A 237 -0.03 -9.67 -31.34
N ASN A 238 0.62 -8.51 -31.39
CA ASN A 238 1.49 -7.97 -30.36
C ASN A 238 0.77 -7.31 -29.20
N HIS A 239 -0.49 -6.94 -29.41
CA HIS A 239 -1.26 -6.17 -28.44
C HIS A 239 -1.89 -7.04 -27.36
N SER A 240 -1.68 -8.36 -27.43
CA SER A 240 -2.29 -9.30 -26.49
C SER A 240 -1.85 -9.13 -25.02
N PHE A 241 -0.75 -8.43 -24.76
CA PHE A 241 -0.27 -8.08 -23.43
C PHE A 241 -0.48 -6.61 -23.07
N ALA A 242 -1.03 -5.79 -23.95
CA ALA A 242 -1.14 -4.35 -23.75
C ALA A 242 -1.92 -3.96 -22.49
N ALA A 243 -2.90 -4.78 -22.07
CA ALA A 243 -3.68 -4.52 -20.86
C ALA A 243 -2.87 -4.64 -19.56
N LEU A 244 -1.67 -5.27 -19.60
CA LEU A 244 -0.76 -5.26 -18.43
C LEU A 244 -0.39 -3.84 -17.99
N ARG A 245 -0.43 -2.85 -18.88
CA ARG A 245 -0.13 -1.44 -18.55
C ARG A 245 -0.97 -0.88 -17.40
N TYR A 246 -2.11 -1.47 -17.13
CA TYR A 246 -2.97 -1.07 -16.02
C TYR A 246 -2.55 -1.70 -14.68
N CYS A 247 -1.68 -2.72 -14.70
CA CYS A 247 -1.19 -3.41 -13.50
C CYS A 247 0.11 -2.74 -13.02
N ARG A 248 0.01 -1.52 -12.47
CA ARG A 248 1.18 -0.69 -12.14
C ARG A 248 2.02 -1.20 -10.98
N ASP A 249 1.45 -2.07 -10.14
CA ASP A 249 2.11 -2.64 -8.95
C ASP A 249 3.05 -3.81 -9.29
N MET A 250 3.29 -4.09 -10.57
CA MET A 250 4.14 -5.20 -11.01
C MET A 250 5.56 -5.10 -10.46
N ILE A 251 5.98 -6.14 -9.76
CA ILE A 251 7.35 -6.36 -9.27
C ILE A 251 8.10 -7.34 -10.14
N ALA A 252 7.40 -8.33 -10.72
CA ALA A 252 7.99 -9.38 -11.53
C ALA A 252 7.12 -9.73 -12.74
N ILE A 253 7.74 -9.82 -13.93
CA ILE A 253 7.07 -10.22 -15.17
C ILE A 253 7.90 -11.28 -15.88
N ASP A 254 7.25 -12.40 -16.26
CA ASP A 254 7.81 -13.42 -17.15
C ASP A 254 6.95 -13.57 -18.39
N LEU A 255 7.47 -13.12 -19.52
CA LEU A 255 6.94 -13.27 -20.87
C LEU A 255 7.81 -14.24 -21.70
N GLY A 256 8.61 -15.08 -21.06
CA GLY A 256 9.48 -16.04 -21.73
C GLY A 256 8.69 -16.98 -22.65
N HIS A 257 9.33 -17.41 -23.76
CA HIS A 257 8.74 -18.29 -24.77
C HIS A 257 7.51 -17.74 -25.50
N GLN A 258 7.25 -16.44 -25.39
CA GLN A 258 6.18 -15.79 -26.15
C GLN A 258 6.72 -15.11 -27.41
N LYS A 259 5.99 -15.17 -28.51
CA LYS A 259 6.22 -14.28 -29.66
C LYS A 259 5.70 -12.90 -29.28
N PHE A 260 6.51 -12.24 -28.50
CA PHE A 260 6.26 -10.89 -28.05
C PHE A 260 7.07 -9.98 -28.97
N TYR A 261 6.38 -9.11 -29.65
CA TYR A 261 6.99 -8.07 -30.46
C TYR A 261 6.91 -6.76 -29.70
N ASP A 262 7.60 -5.74 -30.11
CA ASP A 262 7.66 -4.47 -29.41
C ASP A 262 6.25 -3.91 -29.11
N ASP A 263 5.85 -3.92 -27.84
CA ASP A 263 4.89 -2.98 -27.29
C ASP A 263 5.67 -2.08 -26.31
N PRO A 264 6.28 -1.01 -26.85
CA PRO A 264 7.17 -0.17 -26.05
C PRO A 264 6.44 0.56 -24.91
N ASP A 265 5.14 0.80 -25.07
CA ASP A 265 4.38 1.62 -24.12
C ASP A 265 4.04 0.85 -22.84
N MET A 266 4.06 -0.48 -22.86
CA MET A 266 3.70 -1.30 -21.70
C MET A 266 4.69 -1.09 -20.53
N PHE A 267 5.98 -1.16 -20.79
CA PHE A 267 7.00 -1.11 -19.73
C PHE A 267 7.12 0.25 -19.03
N GLU A 268 6.64 1.33 -19.65
CA GLU A 268 6.62 2.66 -19.05
C GLU A 268 5.73 2.71 -17.79
N ASN A 269 4.81 1.76 -17.65
CA ASN A 269 3.83 1.72 -16.58
C ASN A 269 4.26 0.89 -15.36
N PHE A 270 5.50 0.35 -15.33
CA PHE A 270 5.97 -0.50 -14.24
C PHE A 270 7.15 0.14 -13.48
N PRO A 271 6.92 1.20 -12.71
CA PRO A 271 7.99 1.92 -12.04
C PRO A 271 8.76 1.06 -11.04
N ASP A 272 8.10 0.08 -10.42
CA ASP A 272 8.66 -0.76 -9.36
C ASP A 272 9.10 -2.14 -9.83
N LEU A 273 9.10 -2.40 -11.15
CA LEU A 273 9.51 -3.69 -11.70
C LEU A 273 10.97 -3.99 -11.36
N ARG A 274 11.20 -5.12 -10.72
CA ARG A 274 12.52 -5.61 -10.30
C ARG A 274 13.02 -6.78 -11.14
N TYR A 275 12.13 -7.61 -11.63
CA TYR A 275 12.45 -8.86 -12.31
C TYR A 275 11.72 -8.96 -13.65
N LEU A 276 12.48 -9.12 -14.73
CA LEU A 276 11.93 -9.26 -16.08
C LEU A 276 12.55 -10.43 -16.81
N VAL A 277 11.71 -11.34 -17.29
CA VAL A 277 12.08 -12.45 -18.16
C VAL A 277 11.39 -12.28 -19.50
N VAL A 278 12.16 -12.13 -20.59
CA VAL A 278 11.68 -12.08 -21.98
C VAL A 278 12.45 -13.06 -22.86
N SER A 279 12.97 -14.10 -22.25
CA SER A 279 13.81 -15.10 -22.91
C SER A 279 13.05 -15.89 -23.98
N ASN A 280 13.77 -16.32 -25.02
CA ASN A 280 13.21 -17.08 -26.14
C ASN A 280 12.00 -16.40 -26.79
N SER A 281 12.09 -15.08 -26.94
CA SER A 281 11.09 -14.23 -27.58
C SER A 281 11.66 -13.63 -28.87
N GLN A 282 10.80 -13.10 -29.73
CA GLN A 282 11.22 -12.39 -30.95
C GLN A 282 11.43 -10.90 -30.72
N TYR A 283 11.73 -10.51 -29.51
CA TYR A 283 11.94 -9.15 -29.10
C TYR A 283 13.17 -8.56 -29.81
N GLU A 284 12.97 -7.52 -30.59
CA GLU A 284 14.05 -6.91 -31.42
C GLU A 284 14.65 -5.65 -30.79
N SER A 285 13.83 -4.81 -30.17
CA SER A 285 14.24 -3.55 -29.59
C SER A 285 13.53 -3.31 -28.26
N LEU A 286 14.25 -2.73 -27.29
CA LEU A 286 13.75 -2.54 -25.94
C LEU A 286 13.76 -1.05 -25.52
N PRO A 287 13.27 -0.11 -26.34
CA PRO A 287 13.41 1.32 -26.03
C PRO A 287 12.73 1.69 -24.71
N ALA A 288 11.65 0.99 -24.34
CA ALA A 288 10.93 1.24 -23.11
C ALA A 288 11.63 0.67 -21.85
N LEU A 289 12.59 -0.25 -21.99
CA LEU A 289 13.33 -0.77 -20.82
C LEU A 289 14.05 0.33 -20.04
N LYS A 290 14.44 1.41 -20.70
CA LYS A 290 15.07 2.57 -20.04
C LYS A 290 14.23 3.18 -18.90
N TYR A 291 12.93 2.92 -18.88
CA TYR A 291 12.03 3.39 -17.83
C TYR A 291 12.02 2.50 -16.59
N LEU A 292 12.49 1.26 -16.71
CA LEU A 292 12.50 0.26 -15.60
C LEU A 292 13.69 0.52 -14.66
N LYS A 293 13.69 1.67 -14.00
CA LYS A 293 14.83 2.13 -13.18
C LYS A 293 15.11 1.26 -11.95
N ASN A 294 14.10 0.51 -11.47
CA ASN A 294 14.21 -0.39 -10.33
C ASN A 294 14.55 -1.84 -10.71
N LEU A 295 14.78 -2.11 -12.01
CA LEU A 295 15.10 -3.45 -12.48
C LEU A 295 16.44 -3.93 -11.91
N VAL A 296 16.42 -5.11 -11.28
CA VAL A 296 17.58 -5.77 -10.64
C VAL A 296 18.07 -6.95 -11.49
N MET A 297 17.15 -7.69 -12.10
CA MET A 297 17.46 -8.86 -12.89
C MET A 297 16.71 -8.84 -14.23
N LEU A 298 17.45 -9.06 -15.31
CA LEU A 298 16.93 -9.15 -16.68
C LEU A 298 17.42 -10.44 -17.33
N GLU A 299 16.47 -11.30 -17.68
CA GLU A 299 16.74 -12.51 -18.45
C GLU A 299 16.16 -12.36 -19.86
N MET A 300 17.02 -12.25 -20.86
CA MET A 300 16.65 -12.10 -22.27
C MET A 300 17.51 -12.96 -23.18
N PHE A 301 17.73 -14.21 -22.75
CA PHE A 301 18.49 -15.14 -23.58
C PHE A 301 17.67 -15.56 -24.80
N TRP A 302 18.37 -15.83 -25.91
CA TRP A 302 17.78 -16.25 -27.18
C TRP A 302 16.68 -15.30 -27.69
N THR A 303 17.02 -14.02 -27.72
CA THR A 303 16.17 -12.97 -28.30
C THR A 303 16.76 -12.44 -29.60
N ASN A 304 15.92 -11.78 -30.40
CA ASN A 304 16.36 -11.09 -31.63
C ASN A 304 16.85 -9.65 -31.37
N THR A 305 16.97 -9.26 -30.11
CA THR A 305 17.40 -7.92 -29.72
C THR A 305 18.75 -7.56 -30.34
N SER A 306 18.77 -6.50 -31.10
CA SER A 306 19.97 -6.03 -31.81
C SER A 306 20.63 -4.82 -31.16
N ASP A 307 19.89 -3.99 -30.46
CA ASP A 307 20.35 -2.80 -29.75
C ASP A 307 20.10 -2.94 -28.25
N ILE A 308 21.19 -3.01 -27.47
CA ILE A 308 21.15 -3.07 -26.01
C ILE A 308 21.52 -1.75 -25.35
N THR A 309 21.70 -0.66 -26.12
CA THR A 309 22.05 0.66 -25.61
C THR A 309 21.09 1.14 -24.49
N PRO A 310 19.76 0.90 -24.55
CA PRO A 310 18.85 1.29 -23.49
C PRO A 310 19.19 0.72 -22.11
N LEU A 311 19.92 -0.41 -22.04
CA LEU A 311 20.33 -1.04 -20.77
C LEU A 311 21.27 -0.16 -19.94
N ARG A 312 21.97 0.81 -20.55
CA ARG A 312 22.83 1.78 -19.84
C ARG A 312 22.03 2.64 -18.84
N GLU A 313 20.75 2.80 -19.07
CA GLU A 313 19.88 3.58 -18.19
C GLU A 313 19.45 2.83 -16.92
N LEU A 314 19.71 1.50 -16.88
CA LEU A 314 19.30 0.61 -15.79
C LEU A 314 20.39 0.49 -14.73
N THR A 315 20.63 1.54 -13.98
CA THR A 315 21.75 1.59 -13.01
C THR A 315 21.54 0.71 -11.78
N ASN A 316 20.32 0.23 -11.54
CA ASN A 316 20.00 -0.75 -10.48
C ASN A 316 20.11 -2.20 -10.95
N LEU A 317 20.30 -2.44 -12.28
CA LEU A 317 20.44 -3.79 -12.81
C LEU A 317 21.72 -4.44 -12.28
N ARG A 318 21.60 -5.62 -11.68
CA ARG A 318 22.72 -6.38 -11.13
C ARG A 318 23.00 -7.63 -11.91
N HIS A 319 21.96 -8.27 -12.42
CA HIS A 319 22.04 -9.56 -13.11
C HIS A 319 21.48 -9.43 -14.52
N LEU A 320 22.32 -9.68 -15.52
CA LEU A 320 21.96 -9.60 -16.94
C LEU A 320 22.33 -10.88 -17.66
N ASN A 321 21.34 -11.53 -18.29
CA ASN A 321 21.55 -12.65 -19.18
C ASN A 321 21.10 -12.31 -20.62
N ILE A 322 22.07 -12.18 -21.52
CA ILE A 322 21.86 -11.93 -22.97
C ILE A 322 22.45 -13.06 -23.82
N THR A 323 22.57 -14.25 -23.25
CA THR A 323 23.05 -15.43 -23.97
C THR A 323 22.25 -15.67 -25.25
N TYR A 324 22.88 -16.10 -26.35
CA TYR A 324 22.25 -16.31 -27.67
C TYR A 324 21.57 -15.04 -28.26
N LYS A 325 21.97 -13.86 -27.82
CA LYS A 325 21.51 -12.63 -28.43
C LYS A 325 21.98 -12.55 -29.89
N ARG A 326 21.14 -12.01 -30.76
CA ARG A 326 21.53 -11.71 -32.12
C ARG A 326 22.45 -10.48 -32.17
N VAL A 327 23.76 -10.73 -32.21
CA VAL A 327 24.75 -9.66 -32.33
C VAL A 327 24.78 -9.12 -33.77
N ARG A 328 24.41 -7.85 -33.97
CA ARG A 328 24.54 -7.14 -35.25
C ARG A 328 25.79 -6.27 -35.27
N ASP A 329 26.10 -5.63 -34.16
CA ASP A 329 27.26 -4.78 -33.95
C ASP A 329 27.90 -5.14 -32.59
N ALA A 330 28.99 -5.92 -32.68
CA ALA A 330 29.71 -6.37 -31.49
C ALA A 330 30.44 -5.21 -30.79
N GLU A 331 30.85 -4.17 -31.49
CA GLU A 331 31.56 -3.03 -30.89
C GLU A 331 30.58 -2.17 -30.08
N ALA A 332 29.39 -1.88 -30.62
CA ALA A 332 28.35 -1.14 -29.91
C ALA A 332 27.84 -1.90 -28.68
N ASP A 333 27.65 -3.23 -28.79
CA ASP A 333 27.29 -4.06 -27.67
C ASP A 333 28.30 -4.01 -26.52
N LEU A 334 29.61 -4.24 -26.90
CA LEU A 334 30.70 -4.24 -25.93
C LEU A 334 30.89 -2.86 -25.28
N ASP A 335 30.79 -1.78 -26.08
CA ASP A 335 30.82 -0.43 -25.54
C ASP A 335 29.70 -0.21 -24.53
N THR A 336 28.50 -0.70 -24.82
CA THR A 336 27.36 -0.65 -23.87
C THR A 336 27.68 -1.42 -22.60
N LEU A 337 28.09 -2.68 -22.70
CA LEU A 337 28.36 -3.55 -21.55
C LEU A 337 29.51 -3.05 -20.69
N MET A 338 30.62 -2.55 -21.30
CA MET A 338 31.77 -2.00 -20.57
C MET A 338 31.44 -0.79 -19.71
N HIS A 339 30.36 -0.06 -20.04
CA HIS A 339 29.88 1.05 -19.21
C HIS A 339 29.01 0.62 -18.04
N MET A 340 28.51 -0.62 -18.02
CA MET A 340 27.64 -1.12 -16.97
C MET A 340 28.42 -1.71 -15.77
N THR A 341 29.31 -0.92 -15.18
CA THR A 341 30.23 -1.33 -14.11
C THR A 341 29.54 -1.70 -12.81
N TRP A 342 28.25 -1.46 -12.69
CA TRP A 342 27.40 -1.83 -11.53
C TRP A 342 26.85 -3.25 -11.60
N LEU A 343 27.08 -3.98 -12.74
CA LEU A 343 26.64 -5.38 -12.87
C LEU A 343 27.46 -6.27 -11.94
N GLU A 344 26.75 -7.20 -11.28
CA GLU A 344 27.34 -8.27 -10.50
C GLU A 344 27.53 -9.54 -11.34
N ARG A 345 26.56 -9.84 -12.21
CA ARG A 345 26.59 -11.02 -13.08
C ARG A 345 26.16 -10.68 -14.49
N LEU A 346 26.98 -11.13 -15.46
CA LEU A 346 26.75 -10.93 -16.88
C LEU A 346 26.97 -12.24 -17.66
N TRP A 347 25.92 -12.76 -18.29
CA TRP A 347 25.97 -13.96 -19.11
C TRP A 347 25.80 -13.64 -20.57
N ILE A 348 26.84 -13.94 -21.37
CA ILE A 348 26.98 -13.59 -22.78
C ILE A 348 27.36 -14.80 -23.67
N SER A 349 27.05 -16.00 -23.21
CA SER A 349 27.39 -17.24 -23.94
C SER A 349 26.75 -17.22 -25.35
N TYR A 350 27.45 -17.82 -26.31
CA TYR A 350 27.02 -17.95 -27.72
C TYR A 350 26.70 -16.64 -28.46
N ASN A 351 27.20 -15.48 -28.00
CA ASN A 351 26.98 -14.20 -28.67
C ASN A 351 28.03 -13.91 -29.79
N MET A 352 28.90 -14.88 -30.08
CA MET A 352 29.89 -14.80 -31.16
C MET A 352 30.92 -13.64 -31.01
N TYR A 353 31.13 -13.17 -29.74
CA TYR A 353 32.26 -12.26 -29.48
C TYR A 353 33.58 -13.01 -29.58
N ARG A 354 34.63 -12.32 -30.05
CA ARG A 354 35.99 -12.86 -30.10
C ARG A 354 36.63 -12.93 -28.73
N ASP A 355 37.60 -13.82 -28.56
CA ASP A 355 38.31 -13.99 -27.29
C ASP A 355 38.96 -12.71 -26.79
N ASP A 356 39.57 -11.91 -27.71
CA ASP A 356 40.17 -10.60 -27.37
C ASP A 356 39.11 -9.59 -26.87
N GLN A 357 37.91 -9.63 -27.41
CA GLN A 357 36.79 -8.79 -27.00
C GLN A 357 36.25 -9.20 -25.63
N ILE A 358 36.16 -10.51 -25.38
CA ILE A 358 35.72 -11.05 -24.10
C ILE A 358 36.72 -10.68 -22.99
N GLU A 359 38.02 -10.82 -23.26
CA GLU A 359 39.05 -10.44 -22.29
C GLU A 359 39.06 -8.92 -22.02
N ALA A 360 38.86 -8.09 -23.04
CA ALA A 360 38.70 -6.65 -22.86
C ALA A 360 37.47 -6.30 -22.01
N LEU A 361 36.33 -6.97 -22.22
CA LEU A 361 35.12 -6.79 -21.43
C LEU A 361 35.34 -7.18 -19.94
N LYS A 362 35.97 -8.33 -19.69
CA LYS A 362 36.34 -8.76 -18.33
C LYS A 362 37.27 -7.78 -17.64
N ALA A 363 38.24 -7.22 -18.40
CA ALA A 363 39.14 -6.21 -17.86
C ALA A 363 38.43 -4.89 -17.51
N ALA A 364 37.39 -4.53 -18.27
CA ALA A 364 36.57 -3.35 -17.99
C ALA A 364 35.61 -3.55 -16.84
N LEU A 365 35.24 -4.79 -16.52
CA LEU A 365 34.25 -5.18 -15.50
C LEU A 365 34.91 -6.09 -14.44
N PRO A 366 35.91 -5.62 -13.68
CA PRO A 366 36.67 -6.47 -12.75
C PRO A 366 35.85 -7.05 -11.60
N ASP A 367 34.78 -6.37 -11.20
CA ASP A 367 33.89 -6.79 -10.10
C ASP A 367 32.67 -7.58 -10.58
N THR A 368 32.52 -7.78 -11.90
CA THR A 368 31.40 -8.48 -12.51
C THR A 368 31.78 -9.93 -12.81
N GLN A 369 30.97 -10.88 -12.43
CA GLN A 369 31.07 -12.26 -12.90
C GLN A 369 30.63 -12.36 -14.36
N VAL A 370 31.59 -12.21 -15.29
CA VAL A 370 31.33 -12.37 -16.73
C VAL A 370 31.45 -13.84 -17.10
N GLN A 371 30.35 -14.44 -17.52
CA GLN A 371 30.28 -15.88 -17.84
C GLN A 371 30.09 -16.13 -19.33
N VAL A 372 30.95 -16.98 -19.86
CA VAL A 372 30.92 -17.48 -21.24
C VAL A 372 31.00 -18.99 -21.20
N ILE A 373 29.91 -19.69 -21.49
CA ILE A 373 29.82 -21.14 -21.49
C ILE A 373 29.35 -21.59 -22.87
N TYR A 374 30.04 -22.56 -23.45
CA TYR A 374 29.71 -23.14 -24.76
C TYR A 374 29.24 -24.58 -24.62
N THR A 375 28.29 -24.84 -23.71
CA THR A 375 27.64 -26.13 -23.51
C THR A 375 26.18 -26.06 -23.88
N THR A 376 25.56 -27.22 -24.13
CA THR A 376 24.15 -27.28 -24.56
C THR A 376 23.14 -26.73 -23.55
N ASP A 377 23.55 -26.50 -22.32
CA ASP A 377 22.71 -25.98 -21.25
C ASP A 377 23.36 -24.82 -20.51
N CYS A 378 23.59 -23.72 -21.24
CA CYS A 378 24.25 -22.54 -20.68
C CYS A 378 23.35 -21.80 -19.66
N VAL A 379 22.05 -21.98 -19.70
CA VAL A 379 21.08 -21.27 -18.82
C VAL A 379 21.06 -21.90 -17.44
N SER A 380 21.04 -23.22 -17.33
CA SER A 380 20.99 -23.93 -16.04
C SER A 380 22.35 -23.98 -15.34
N GLN A 381 23.45 -23.88 -16.09
CA GLN A 381 24.82 -23.99 -15.52
C GLN A 381 25.25 -22.75 -14.76
N GLY A 382 24.62 -22.49 -13.64
CA GLY A 382 24.98 -21.44 -12.68
C GLY A 382 24.17 -20.15 -12.81
N TRP A 383 23.48 -19.86 -13.92
CA TRP A 383 22.58 -18.72 -14.01
C TRP A 383 21.44 -18.87 -13.01
N ARG A 384 20.74 -20.00 -13.10
CA ARG A 384 19.54 -20.29 -12.30
C ARG A 384 19.81 -20.81 -10.89
N ASN A 385 21.02 -21.33 -10.63
CA ASN A 385 21.34 -22.01 -9.36
C ASN A 385 22.41 -21.27 -8.54
N GLY A 386 22.92 -20.15 -9.01
CA GLY A 386 24.12 -19.52 -8.48
C GLY A 386 23.90 -18.15 -7.86
N SER A 387 22.68 -17.68 -7.65
CA SER A 387 22.46 -16.40 -7.02
C SER A 387 21.16 -16.32 -6.23
N GLU A 388 21.21 -15.62 -5.13
CA GLU A 388 20.07 -15.27 -4.30
C GLU A 388 19.00 -14.55 -5.11
N GLU A 389 19.38 -13.58 -5.96
CA GLU A 389 18.44 -12.82 -6.78
C GLU A 389 17.63 -13.67 -7.76
N TYR A 390 18.19 -14.77 -8.24
CA TYR A 390 17.40 -15.68 -9.06
C TYR A 390 16.27 -16.34 -8.25
N PHE A 391 16.52 -16.71 -7.01
CA PHE A 391 15.47 -17.26 -6.14
C PHE A 391 14.47 -16.19 -5.70
N ASN A 392 14.92 -14.96 -5.44
CA ASN A 392 14.03 -13.82 -5.15
C ASN A 392 13.10 -13.54 -6.34
N MET A 393 13.62 -13.62 -7.58
CA MET A 393 12.80 -13.50 -8.79
C MET A 393 11.74 -14.61 -8.87
N ARG A 394 12.11 -15.84 -8.57
CA ARG A 394 11.17 -16.97 -8.59
C ARG A 394 10.10 -16.84 -7.53
N ASP A 395 10.46 -16.41 -6.34
CA ASP A 395 9.51 -16.14 -5.28
C ASP A 395 8.56 -15.01 -5.70
N ALA A 396 9.06 -13.95 -6.30
CA ALA A 396 8.26 -12.84 -6.80
C ALA A 396 7.32 -13.22 -7.95
N LEU A 397 7.73 -14.20 -8.79
CA LEU A 397 6.91 -14.73 -9.89
C LEU A 397 6.00 -15.88 -9.44
N HIS A 398 6.04 -16.27 -8.16
CA HIS A 398 5.33 -17.45 -7.64
C HIS A 398 5.61 -18.71 -8.47
N MET A 399 6.85 -18.85 -8.95
CA MET A 399 7.32 -19.99 -9.73
C MET A 399 7.75 -21.13 -8.83
N TYR A 400 6.97 -22.20 -8.82
CA TYR A 400 7.28 -23.41 -8.05
C TYR A 400 8.01 -24.44 -8.90
N TYR A 401 9.03 -25.08 -8.33
CA TYR A 401 9.49 -26.35 -8.85
C TYR A 401 8.71 -27.45 -8.12
N LEU A 402 7.98 -28.24 -8.88
CA LEU A 402 7.56 -29.55 -8.43
C LEU A 402 8.83 -30.38 -8.35
N ASP A 403 9.05 -31.06 -7.22
CA ASP A 403 9.98 -32.17 -7.23
C ASP A 403 9.37 -33.35 -7.98
N ASP A 404 10.16 -34.43 -8.19
CA ASP A 404 9.74 -35.63 -8.94
C ASP A 404 8.49 -36.29 -8.34
N ASP A 405 8.08 -35.97 -7.13
CA ASP A 405 6.93 -36.52 -6.40
C ASP A 405 5.67 -35.62 -6.42
N SER A 406 5.69 -34.50 -7.09
CA SER A 406 4.55 -33.55 -7.27
C SER A 406 3.94 -32.96 -5.99
N ASN A 407 4.60 -33.05 -4.84
CA ASN A 407 4.01 -32.74 -3.54
C ASN A 407 4.84 -31.78 -2.66
N HIS A 408 5.96 -31.24 -3.12
CA HIS A 408 6.81 -30.48 -2.24
C HIS A 408 6.78 -28.96 -2.49
N VAL A 409 6.57 -28.23 -1.41
CA VAL A 409 6.79 -26.79 -1.32
C VAL A 409 8.29 -26.55 -1.48
N TYR A 410 8.66 -25.82 -2.52
CA TYR A 410 10.05 -25.41 -2.71
C TYR A 410 10.45 -24.44 -1.57
N ILE A 411 11.59 -24.71 -0.95
CA ILE A 411 12.16 -23.81 0.07
C ILE A 411 13.26 -23.00 -0.59
N ASN A 412 13.13 -21.66 -0.53
CA ASN A 412 14.19 -20.78 -0.97
C ASN A 412 15.42 -21.02 -0.08
N PRO A 413 16.58 -21.45 -0.63
CA PRO A 413 17.74 -21.84 0.16
C PRO A 413 18.41 -20.65 0.89
N TYR A 414 18.10 -19.42 0.51
CA TYR A 414 18.67 -18.21 1.10
C TYR A 414 17.80 -17.65 2.24
N THR A 415 16.49 -17.65 2.06
CA THR A 415 15.56 -17.13 3.08
C THR A 415 15.05 -18.22 4.02
N ASN A 416 15.22 -19.48 3.65
CA ASN A 416 14.63 -20.66 4.33
C ASN A 416 13.10 -20.55 4.50
N GLN A 417 12.45 -19.79 3.62
CA GLN A 417 10.99 -19.65 3.59
C GLN A 417 10.41 -20.55 2.49
N PRO A 418 9.27 -21.19 2.75
CA PRO A 418 8.53 -21.83 1.69
C PRO A 418 8.07 -20.77 0.70
N SER A 419 8.19 -21.05 -0.60
CA SER A 419 7.52 -20.23 -1.60
C SER A 419 6.03 -20.23 -1.28
N GLN A 420 5.44 -19.04 -1.18
CA GLN A 420 4.01 -18.94 -0.91
C GLN A 420 3.27 -19.33 -2.19
N TYR A 421 2.63 -20.48 -2.14
CA TYR A 421 1.69 -20.91 -3.14
C TYR A 421 0.34 -20.24 -2.83
N ASP A 422 -0.14 -19.44 -3.72
CA ASP A 422 -1.49 -18.89 -3.61
C ASP A 422 -2.47 -19.85 -4.31
N ASP A 423 -3.01 -20.81 -3.55
CA ASP A 423 -4.07 -21.70 -4.01
C ASP A 423 -5.39 -20.97 -4.28
N THR A 424 -5.48 -19.71 -3.86
CA THR A 424 -6.68 -18.89 -4.01
C THR A 424 -6.69 -18.11 -5.32
N ASP A 425 -5.63 -18.20 -6.15
CA ASP A 425 -5.61 -17.56 -7.46
C ASP A 425 -6.66 -18.21 -8.38
N PRO A 426 -7.82 -17.59 -8.61
CA PRO A 426 -8.90 -18.16 -9.41
C PRO A 426 -8.58 -18.25 -10.90
N PHE A 427 -7.38 -17.78 -11.30
CA PHE A 427 -6.96 -17.63 -12.71
C PHE A 427 -5.79 -18.55 -13.09
N ARG A 428 -5.64 -19.65 -12.37
CA ARG A 428 -4.76 -20.77 -12.75
C ARG A 428 -5.32 -21.66 -13.82
#